data_f04c3a04baa263d512d9bba6173853a7
#
_entry.id   f04c3a04baa263d512d9bba6173853a7
#
_cell.length_a   1.000
_cell.length_b   1.000
_cell.length_c   1.000
_cell.angle_alpha   90.00
_cell.angle_beta   90.00
_cell.angle_gamma   90.00
#
_symmetry.space_group_name_H-M   'P 1'
#
loop_
_entity.id
_entity.type
_entity.pdbx_description
1 polymer ?
#
loop_
_entity_poly.entity_id
_entity_poly.type
_entity_poly.pdbx_seq_one_letter_code
_entity_poly.pdbx_strand_id
1 'polypeptide(L)'
;HGYKLGIGSTYRSIAKQEKLRRARLVNPNGPITGKLKKGVPAVAVPGRSCHNYGLGVDFFEYPSPANGNKFSKMFCGNGYPLERWMEIGRMGLACGFESWGGNYGKPLKSGWDPVHFQCKYGKTTRQLKKLFDTGQVIRENGLIFPKI
;
A
#
# COMPACT_ATOMS: atom_id res chain seq x y z
N HIS A 1 -0.24 -22.86 7.04
CA HIS A 1 0.98 -22.21 7.52
C HIS A 1 0.81 -21.53 8.90
N GLY A 2 -0.42 -21.45 9.47
CA GLY A 2 -0.68 -20.95 10.83
C GLY A 2 -0.62 -19.43 11.01
N TYR A 3 -0.42 -18.62 9.94
CA TYR A 3 -0.47 -17.17 10.03
C TYR A 3 -1.91 -16.68 10.15
N LYS A 4 -2.16 -15.77 11.08
CA LYS A 4 -3.39 -15.00 11.16
C LYS A 4 -3.12 -13.63 10.56
N LEU A 5 -3.69 -13.36 9.37
CA LEU A 5 -3.51 -12.08 8.70
C LEU A 5 -4.73 -11.18 8.93
N GLY A 6 -4.47 -9.93 9.29
CA GLY A 6 -5.45 -8.86 9.34
C GLY A 6 -5.27 -7.90 8.17
N ILE A 7 -6.33 -7.18 7.81
CA ILE A 7 -6.32 -6.16 6.77
C ILE A 7 -6.06 -4.80 7.43
N GLY A 8 -4.97 -4.14 7.04
CA GLY A 8 -4.59 -2.81 7.55
C GLY A 8 -5.16 -1.67 6.72
N SER A 9 -5.13 -1.82 5.40
CA SER A 9 -5.61 -0.79 4.47
C SER A 9 -6.07 -1.44 3.17
N THR A 10 -7.17 -0.93 2.63
CA THR A 10 -7.69 -1.32 1.31
C THR A 10 -7.89 -0.08 0.45
N TYR A 11 -9.15 0.30 0.19
CA TYR A 11 -9.47 1.53 -0.55
C TYR A 11 -9.06 2.78 0.22
N ARG A 12 -8.46 3.70 -0.50
CA ARG A 12 -8.08 5.03 0.00
C ARG A 12 -8.43 6.09 -1.03
N SER A 13 -9.38 6.97 -0.73
CA SER A 13 -9.73 8.05 -1.67
C SER A 13 -8.51 8.91 -2.02
N ILE A 14 -8.54 9.54 -3.21
CA ILE A 14 -7.47 10.45 -3.66
C ILE A 14 -7.26 11.58 -2.65
N ALA A 15 -8.33 12.15 -2.10
CA ALA A 15 -8.26 13.19 -1.07
C ALA A 15 -7.57 12.69 0.23
N LYS A 16 -7.90 11.48 0.69
CA LYS A 16 -7.23 10.87 1.84
C LYS A 16 -5.75 10.61 1.57
N GLN A 17 -5.41 10.18 0.34
CA GLN A 17 -4.02 9.99 -0.09
C GLN A 17 -3.27 11.33 -0.10
N GLU A 18 -3.89 12.40 -0.58
CA GLU A 18 -3.31 13.75 -0.57
C GLU A 18 -3.00 14.21 0.85
N LYS A 19 -3.98 14.13 1.76
CA LYS A 19 -3.81 14.49 3.17
C LYS A 19 -2.65 13.71 3.80
N LEU A 20 -2.57 12.40 3.55
CA LEU A 20 -1.51 11.55 4.06
C LEU A 20 -0.13 11.96 3.51
N ARG A 21 -0.04 12.31 2.21
CA ARG A 21 1.21 12.74 1.60
C ARG A 21 1.64 14.11 2.11
N ARG A 22 0.71 15.10 2.20
CA ARG A 22 1.02 16.43 2.74
C ARG A 22 1.60 16.39 4.14
N ALA A 23 1.04 15.56 5.02
CA ALA A 23 1.56 15.37 6.38
C ALA A 23 3.03 14.89 6.41
N ARG A 24 3.49 14.24 5.34
CA ARG A 24 4.85 13.69 5.21
C ARG A 24 5.80 14.54 4.37
N LEU A 25 5.32 15.60 3.73
CA LEU A 25 6.18 16.54 3.00
C LEU A 25 7.02 17.39 3.98
N VAL A 26 8.23 17.74 3.55
CA VAL A 26 9.07 18.74 4.25
C VAL A 26 8.32 20.08 4.31
N ASN A 27 7.72 20.48 3.19
CA ASN A 27 6.82 21.63 3.11
C ASN A 27 5.37 21.16 2.77
N PRO A 28 4.48 21.06 3.77
CA PRO A 28 3.11 20.59 3.52
C PRO A 28 2.30 21.47 2.57
N ASN A 29 2.63 22.76 2.48
CA ASN A 29 1.96 23.74 1.61
C ASN A 29 2.58 23.85 0.23
N GLY A 30 3.70 23.17 0.00
CA GLY A 30 4.38 23.13 -1.28
C GLY A 30 3.76 22.17 -2.30
N PRO A 31 4.44 21.96 -3.44
CA PRO A 31 3.97 21.01 -4.46
C PRO A 31 3.78 19.62 -3.87
N ILE A 32 2.69 18.94 -4.26
CA ILE A 32 2.36 17.58 -3.77
C ILE A 32 3.43 16.54 -4.15
N THR A 33 4.22 16.82 -5.18
CA THR A 33 5.38 16.04 -5.61
C THR A 33 6.65 16.35 -4.82
N GLY A 34 6.59 17.29 -3.88
CA GLY A 34 7.72 17.74 -3.09
C GLY A 34 8.39 16.64 -2.26
N LYS A 35 9.53 17.00 -1.68
CA LYS A 35 10.39 16.10 -0.89
C LYS A 35 9.69 15.64 0.39
N LEU A 36 9.78 14.35 0.67
CA LEU A 36 9.31 13.77 1.94
C LEU A 36 10.32 14.02 3.07
N LYS A 37 9.81 14.12 4.28
CA LYS A 37 10.62 14.18 5.52
C LYS A 37 11.53 12.96 5.60
N LYS A 38 12.71 13.11 6.15
CA LYS A 38 13.64 12.01 6.40
C LYS A 38 13.05 11.05 7.46
N GLY A 39 13.21 9.75 7.27
CA GLY A 39 12.78 8.74 8.25
C GLY A 39 11.27 8.43 8.25
N VAL A 40 10.47 9.05 7.37
CA VAL A 40 9.06 8.67 7.22
C VAL A 40 8.88 7.67 6.08
N PRO A 41 7.92 6.72 6.19
CA PRO A 41 7.62 5.81 5.11
C PRO A 41 7.21 6.56 3.83
N ALA A 42 7.63 6.05 2.68
CA ALA A 42 7.26 6.63 1.39
C ALA A 42 5.74 6.58 1.19
N VAL A 43 5.18 7.64 0.62
CA VAL A 43 3.76 7.73 0.26
C VAL A 43 3.64 8.18 -1.18
N ALA A 44 2.92 7.41 -1.98
CA ALA A 44 2.68 7.73 -3.37
C ALA A 44 1.96 9.08 -3.54
N VAL A 45 2.23 9.76 -4.63
CA VAL A 45 1.47 10.94 -5.06
C VAL A 45 0.01 10.54 -5.26
N PRO A 46 -0.98 11.40 -4.90
CA PRO A 46 -2.40 11.14 -5.14
C PRO A 46 -2.68 10.67 -6.57
N GLY A 47 -3.47 9.61 -6.70
CA GLY A 47 -3.74 8.97 -8.00
C GLY A 47 -2.60 8.08 -8.53
N ARG A 48 -1.52 7.88 -7.76
CA ARG A 48 -0.41 6.97 -8.11
C ARG A 48 -0.34 5.74 -7.21
N SER A 49 -1.28 5.57 -6.30
CA SER A 49 -1.39 4.40 -5.41
C SER A 49 -2.50 3.47 -5.89
N CYS A 50 -2.26 2.16 -5.87
CA CYS A 50 -3.27 1.14 -6.15
C CYS A 50 -4.43 1.18 -5.17
N HIS A 51 -4.20 1.60 -3.92
CA HIS A 51 -5.25 1.85 -2.94
C HIS A 51 -6.28 2.89 -3.40
N ASN A 52 -5.91 3.83 -4.27
CA ASN A 52 -6.85 4.83 -4.79
C ASN A 52 -7.92 4.23 -5.69
N TYR A 53 -7.70 3.03 -6.16
CA TYR A 53 -8.55 2.33 -7.12
C TYR A 53 -9.13 1.02 -6.56
N GLY A 54 -8.93 0.73 -5.26
CA GLY A 54 -9.37 -0.52 -4.65
C GLY A 54 -8.55 -1.75 -5.05
N LEU A 55 -7.39 -1.53 -5.68
CA LEU A 55 -6.54 -2.58 -6.27
C LEU A 55 -5.27 -2.85 -5.44
N GLY A 56 -5.17 -2.27 -4.26
CA GLY A 56 -4.10 -2.50 -3.30
C GLY A 56 -4.66 -2.85 -1.94
N VAL A 57 -3.98 -3.74 -1.24
CA VAL A 57 -4.28 -4.13 0.14
C VAL A 57 -3.00 -4.24 0.95
N ASP A 58 -3.04 -3.77 2.18
CA ASP A 58 -1.97 -3.95 3.15
C ASP A 58 -2.40 -5.00 4.17
N PHE A 59 -1.64 -6.08 4.29
CA PHE A 59 -1.83 -7.12 5.29
C PHE A 59 -0.83 -6.96 6.44
N PHE A 60 -1.23 -7.45 7.60
CA PHE A 60 -0.36 -7.59 8.74
C PHE A 60 -0.67 -8.90 9.47
N GLU A 61 0.30 -9.45 10.16
CA GLU A 61 0.08 -10.62 11.01
C GLU A 61 -0.55 -10.23 12.35
N TYR A 62 -1.51 -11.03 12.83
CA TYR A 62 -2.21 -10.79 14.08
C TYR A 62 -2.25 -12.06 14.94
N PRO A 63 -1.94 -12.00 16.25
CA PRO A 63 -1.26 -10.90 16.91
C PRO A 63 0.17 -10.74 16.40
N SER A 64 0.65 -9.49 16.35
CA SER A 64 2.04 -9.26 15.94
C SER A 64 3.00 -9.81 16.99
N PRO A 65 3.95 -10.68 16.63
CA PRO A 65 4.93 -11.21 17.57
C PRO A 65 5.78 -10.12 18.25
N ALA A 66 5.99 -9.00 17.55
CA ALA A 66 6.85 -7.92 18.04
C ALA A 66 6.20 -6.97 19.05
N ASN A 67 4.86 -6.84 19.04
CA ASN A 67 4.17 -5.78 19.79
C ASN A 67 2.84 -6.19 20.42
N GLY A 68 2.53 -7.46 20.53
CA GLY A 68 1.19 -7.87 20.90
C GLY A 68 0.17 -7.31 19.91
N ASN A 69 -0.90 -6.69 20.38
CA ASN A 69 -1.99 -6.23 19.52
C ASN A 69 -1.81 -4.80 18.96
N LYS A 70 -0.62 -4.20 19.02
CA LYS A 70 -0.42 -2.81 18.62
C LYS A 70 0.01 -2.68 17.16
N PHE A 71 -0.86 -2.15 16.33
CA PHE A 71 -0.69 -1.86 14.90
C PHE A 71 0.51 -0.96 14.54
N SER A 72 0.97 -0.12 15.45
CA SER A 72 1.80 1.03 15.13
C SER A 72 3.28 0.73 14.88
N LYS A 73 3.75 -0.49 15.12
CA LYS A 73 5.17 -0.84 14.97
C LYS A 73 5.42 -2.00 14.00
N MET A 74 4.43 -2.35 13.20
CA MET A 74 4.50 -3.45 12.23
C MET A 74 5.32 -3.15 10.98
N PHE A 75 5.73 -1.90 10.81
CA PHE A 75 6.53 -1.50 9.67
C PHE A 75 7.99 -1.87 9.89
N CYS A 76 8.38 -2.94 9.24
CA CYS A 76 9.71 -3.16 8.69
C CYS A 76 10.86 -2.67 9.57
N GLY A 77 11.40 -3.48 10.43
CA GLY A 77 12.73 -3.24 10.89
C GLY A 77 13.08 -3.64 12.31
N ASN A 78 12.20 -3.56 13.27
CA ASN A 78 12.59 -3.89 14.64
C ASN A 78 11.83 -5.11 15.17
N GLY A 79 12.41 -6.29 14.96
CA GLY A 79 11.99 -7.52 15.62
C GLY A 79 11.02 -8.42 14.85
N TYR A 80 10.68 -8.08 13.58
CA TYR A 80 9.87 -8.97 12.75
C TYR A 80 10.82 -9.80 11.85
N PRO A 81 10.81 -11.14 11.93
CA PRO A 81 11.69 -11.96 11.12
C PRO A 81 11.44 -11.73 9.63
N LEU A 82 12.49 -11.43 8.89
CA LEU A 82 12.43 -11.20 7.43
C LEU A 82 11.82 -12.41 6.72
N GLU A 83 12.15 -13.61 7.16
CA GLU A 83 11.69 -14.87 6.60
C GLU A 83 10.16 -14.98 6.62
N ARG A 84 9.51 -14.50 7.68
CA ARG A 84 8.04 -14.50 7.78
C ARG A 84 7.40 -13.61 6.72
N TRP A 85 7.96 -12.42 6.47
CA TRP A 85 7.50 -11.56 5.40
C TRP A 85 7.72 -12.18 4.02
N MET A 86 8.86 -12.82 3.81
CA MET A 86 9.15 -13.53 2.57
C MET A 86 8.19 -14.69 2.33
N GLU A 87 7.79 -15.39 3.38
CA GLU A 87 6.80 -16.46 3.29
C GLU A 87 5.39 -15.92 3.00
N ILE A 88 4.94 -14.88 3.73
CA ILE A 88 3.66 -14.21 3.50
C ILE A 88 3.61 -13.68 2.06
N GLY A 89 4.69 -13.08 1.58
CA GLY A 89 4.80 -12.58 0.20
C GLY A 89 4.63 -13.68 -0.84
N ARG A 90 5.33 -14.81 -0.67
CA ARG A 90 5.18 -15.98 -1.55
C ARG A 90 3.77 -16.53 -1.55
N MET A 91 3.14 -16.65 -0.39
CA MET A 91 1.75 -17.10 -0.28
C MET A 91 0.79 -16.15 -1.01
N GLY A 92 0.93 -14.84 -0.82
CA GLY A 92 0.09 -13.86 -1.50
C GLY A 92 0.20 -13.94 -3.02
N LEU A 93 1.42 -14.05 -3.55
CA LEU A 93 1.64 -14.24 -5.00
C LEU A 93 1.03 -15.57 -5.49
N ALA A 94 1.16 -16.66 -4.73
CA ALA A 94 0.54 -17.94 -5.05
C ALA A 94 -1.00 -17.89 -5.00
N CYS A 95 -1.58 -17.00 -4.18
CA CYS A 95 -3.02 -16.74 -4.12
C CYS A 95 -3.54 -15.81 -5.24
N GLY A 96 -2.68 -15.36 -6.16
CA GLY A 96 -3.10 -14.62 -7.35
C GLY A 96 -2.88 -13.10 -7.29
N PHE A 97 -2.23 -12.55 -6.25
CA PHE A 97 -1.77 -11.17 -6.34
C PHE A 97 -0.69 -11.02 -7.42
N GLU A 98 -0.82 -10.01 -8.28
CA GLU A 98 0.14 -9.76 -9.36
C GLU A 98 1.48 -9.21 -8.85
N SER A 99 1.48 -8.55 -7.72
CA SER A 99 2.66 -7.88 -7.19
C SER A 99 2.62 -7.79 -5.68
N TRP A 100 3.78 -7.99 -5.08
CA TRP A 100 4.03 -7.84 -3.66
C TRP A 100 5.12 -6.78 -3.41
N GLY A 101 4.86 -5.85 -2.49
CA GLY A 101 5.77 -4.74 -2.19
C GLY A 101 7.09 -5.14 -1.53
N GLY A 102 7.20 -6.38 -1.04
CA GLY A 102 8.47 -6.96 -0.59
C GLY A 102 9.49 -7.17 -1.73
N ASN A 103 9.04 -7.14 -2.98
CA ASN A 103 9.90 -7.15 -4.18
C ASN A 103 10.32 -5.73 -4.61
N TYR A 104 9.90 -4.67 -3.89
CA TYR A 104 10.25 -3.30 -4.22
C TYR A 104 11.58 -2.92 -3.55
N GLY A 105 12.66 -2.88 -4.32
CA GLY A 105 13.98 -2.58 -3.81
C GLY A 105 14.61 -3.72 -3.00
N LYS A 106 15.42 -3.37 -2.00
CA LYS A 106 16.07 -4.34 -1.12
C LYS A 106 15.36 -4.43 0.22
N PRO A 107 15.28 -5.62 0.84
CA PRO A 107 14.72 -5.76 2.19
C PRO A 107 15.31 -4.77 3.18
N LEU A 108 14.44 -4.20 4.03
CA LEU A 108 14.78 -3.23 5.07
C LEU A 108 15.36 -1.89 4.55
N LYS A 109 15.31 -1.64 3.24
CA LYS A 109 15.74 -0.37 2.62
C LYS A 109 14.53 0.47 2.18
N SER A 110 14.80 1.71 1.81
CA SER A 110 13.77 2.63 1.31
C SER A 110 13.03 2.02 0.11
N GLY A 111 11.72 2.11 0.14
CA GLY A 111 10.83 1.57 -0.89
C GLY A 111 10.38 0.12 -0.66
N TRP A 112 10.99 -0.62 0.25
CA TRP A 112 10.53 -1.94 0.65
C TRP A 112 9.22 -1.84 1.43
N ASP A 113 8.18 -2.53 0.97
CA ASP A 113 6.82 -2.44 1.53
C ASP A 113 6.17 -3.83 1.61
N PRO A 114 6.65 -4.70 2.52
CA PRO A 114 6.28 -6.12 2.55
C PRO A 114 4.83 -6.38 2.96
N VAL A 115 4.14 -5.39 3.52
CA VAL A 115 2.72 -5.50 3.86
C VAL A 115 1.83 -5.33 2.63
N HIS A 116 2.34 -4.68 1.57
CA HIS A 116 1.57 -4.26 0.41
C HIS A 116 1.46 -5.33 -0.66
N PHE A 117 0.23 -5.61 -1.09
CA PHE A 117 -0.10 -6.45 -2.23
C PHE A 117 -1.01 -5.70 -3.19
N GLN A 118 -0.92 -6.00 -4.48
CA GLN A 118 -1.77 -5.38 -5.48
C GLN A 118 -2.05 -6.27 -6.68
N CYS A 119 -3.20 -5.98 -7.34
CA CYS A 119 -3.60 -6.59 -8.58
C CYS A 119 -4.13 -5.50 -9.50
N LYS A 120 -3.42 -5.19 -10.57
CA LYS A 120 -3.75 -4.08 -11.50
C LYS A 120 -4.38 -4.55 -12.80
N TYR A 121 -4.49 -5.85 -13.00
CA TYR A 121 -5.03 -6.46 -14.23
C TYR A 121 -4.32 -5.92 -15.48
N GLY A 122 -2.98 -5.94 -15.45
CA GLY A 122 -2.13 -5.47 -16.54
C GLY A 122 -2.10 -3.95 -16.77
N LYS A 123 -2.81 -3.15 -15.95
CA LYS A 123 -2.84 -1.70 -16.12
C LYS A 123 -1.79 -1.00 -15.25
N THR A 124 -1.29 0.12 -15.75
CA THR A 124 -0.47 1.05 -14.96
C THR A 124 -1.37 1.96 -14.11
N THR A 125 -0.85 2.51 -13.02
CA THR A 125 -1.59 3.51 -12.21
C THR A 125 -1.97 4.76 -13.00
N ARG A 126 -1.22 5.10 -14.06
CA ARG A 126 -1.56 6.19 -14.99
C ARG A 126 -2.82 5.86 -15.81
N GLN A 127 -2.94 4.63 -16.31
CA GLN A 127 -4.13 4.17 -17.04
C GLN A 127 -5.35 4.09 -16.10
N LEU A 128 -5.18 3.56 -14.89
CA LEU A 128 -6.23 3.54 -13.87
C LEU A 128 -6.72 4.96 -13.53
N LYS A 129 -5.79 5.90 -13.37
CA LYS A 129 -6.15 7.31 -13.17
C LYS A 129 -6.92 7.89 -14.36
N LYS A 130 -6.52 7.59 -15.57
CA LYS A 130 -7.24 8.04 -16.78
C LYS A 130 -8.67 7.53 -16.80
N LEU A 131 -8.90 6.23 -16.54
CA LEU A 131 -10.24 5.64 -16.44
C LEU A 131 -11.08 6.36 -15.38
N PHE A 132 -10.50 6.62 -14.23
CA PHE A 132 -11.17 7.32 -13.14
C PHE A 132 -11.54 8.78 -13.53
N ASP A 133 -10.60 9.51 -14.10
CA ASP A 133 -10.78 10.92 -14.48
C ASP A 133 -11.78 11.08 -15.64
N THR A 134 -11.89 10.09 -16.52
CA THR A 134 -12.83 10.09 -17.66
C THR A 134 -14.20 9.49 -17.33
N GLY A 135 -14.45 9.19 -16.06
CA GLY A 135 -15.74 8.64 -15.61
C GLY A 135 -15.99 7.18 -16.01
N GLN A 136 -14.97 6.48 -16.51
CA GLN A 136 -15.04 5.04 -16.77
C GLN A 136 -14.89 4.27 -15.45
N VAL A 137 -15.93 4.33 -14.64
CA VAL A 137 -15.94 3.82 -13.25
C VAL A 137 -17.18 2.98 -12.96
N ILE A 138 -17.01 2.07 -12.01
CA ILE A 138 -18.09 1.33 -11.35
C ILE A 138 -18.30 1.98 -9.98
N ARG A 139 -19.55 2.13 -9.56
CA ARG A 139 -19.93 2.63 -8.24
C ARG A 139 -20.60 1.51 -7.46
N GLU A 140 -20.03 1.17 -6.33
CA GLU A 140 -20.54 0.10 -5.50
C GLU A 140 -20.33 0.43 -4.02
N ASN A 141 -21.38 0.29 -3.21
CA ASN A 141 -21.35 0.54 -1.76
C ASN A 141 -20.71 1.90 -1.37
N GLY A 142 -20.99 2.97 -2.13
CA GLY A 142 -20.43 4.30 -1.91
C GLY A 142 -18.96 4.46 -2.32
N LEU A 143 -18.33 3.44 -2.85
CA LEU A 143 -16.97 3.46 -3.38
C LEU A 143 -16.99 3.60 -4.91
N ILE A 144 -15.89 4.12 -5.46
CA ILE A 144 -15.71 4.35 -6.89
C ILE A 144 -14.46 3.62 -7.34
N PHE A 145 -14.62 2.73 -8.32
CA PHE A 145 -13.52 1.94 -8.88
C PHE A 145 -13.41 2.18 -10.39
N PRO A 146 -12.19 2.13 -10.99
CA PRO A 146 -12.06 2.15 -12.43
C PRO A 146 -12.71 0.90 -13.04
N LYS A 147 -13.36 1.05 -14.18
CA LYS A 147 -13.88 -0.07 -14.99
C LYS A 147 -12.70 -0.71 -15.71
N ILE A 148 -12.26 -1.86 -15.21
CA ILE A 148 -11.14 -2.65 -15.75
C ILE A 148 -11.64 -3.82 -16.57
#